data_a83d930c089cc1a92c81a775c86766e8
#
_entry.id   a83d930c089cc1a92c81a775c86766e8
#
_cell.length_a   1.000
_cell.length_b   1.000
_cell.length_c   1.000
_cell.angle_alpha   90.00
_cell.angle_beta   90.00
_cell.angle_gamma   90.00
#
_symmetry.space_group_name_H-M   'P 1'
#
loop_
_entity.id
_entity.type
_entity.pdbx_description
1 polymer ?
#
loop_
_entity_poly.entity_id
_entity_poly.type
_entity_poly.pdbx_seq_one_letter_code
_entity_poly.pdbx_strand_id
1 'polypeptide(L)'
;MSSEYGFDRFHLGEERASRITLQSSTPKYSMKVNVDRCIGCMSCEVSCKKEHNLPVGPRRMRVIQVGPYFVKKGQLKTVYLPMNCFHCDDAACVKACPTGSMQKRADGIVFNDPNTCIGCKSCIHACPFGSPQFNDATGKVTKCDYCKHRIDEGLLPACVTLCSTDALWFGNINRISTIDREKTARKLTEHLFGFITPHPTMGTSNVQDTENTIKVG
;
A
#
# COMPACT_ATOMS: atom_id res chain seq x y z
N MET A 1 -34.47 41.80 9.62
CA MET A 1 -33.03 42.14 9.70
C MET A 1 -32.32 40.79 9.75
N SER A 2 -32.06 40.25 8.59
CA SER A 2 -31.53 38.92 8.36
C SER A 2 -30.11 39.01 7.82
N SER A 3 -29.26 38.42 8.54
CA SER A 3 -27.94 37.83 8.28
C SER A 3 -27.27 38.08 6.93
N GLU A 4 -26.40 39.06 6.90
CA GLU A 4 -25.30 39.19 5.96
C GLU A 4 -24.09 38.42 6.49
N TYR A 5 -24.11 37.12 6.36
CA TYR A 5 -22.90 36.32 6.33
C TYR A 5 -23.00 35.42 5.10
N GLY A 6 -22.43 35.96 4.00
CA GLY A 6 -22.40 35.31 2.71
C GLY A 6 -21.65 33.99 2.75
N PHE A 7 -22.39 32.92 2.86
CA PHE A 7 -21.95 31.56 2.62
C PHE A 7 -22.04 31.14 1.13
N ASP A 8 -22.30 32.12 0.24
CA ASP A 8 -22.43 31.87 -1.20
C ASP A 8 -21.10 31.66 -1.94
N ARG A 9 -19.99 31.59 -1.21
CA ARG A 9 -18.67 31.28 -1.84
C ARG A 9 -18.44 29.81 -2.15
N PHE A 10 -19.34 28.92 -1.75
CA PHE A 10 -19.18 27.49 -2.03
C PHE A 10 -19.75 27.03 -3.38
N HIS A 11 -20.53 27.85 -4.06
CA HIS A 11 -21.03 27.52 -5.41
C HIS A 11 -20.02 27.72 -6.54
N LEU A 12 -18.84 28.28 -6.24
CA LEU A 12 -17.74 28.37 -7.21
C LEU A 12 -17.03 27.02 -7.47
N GLY A 13 -17.40 25.96 -6.74
CA GLY A 13 -16.82 24.62 -6.88
C GLY A 13 -17.32 23.87 -8.12
N GLU A 14 -18.59 24.03 -8.48
CA GLU A 14 -19.18 23.28 -9.58
C GLU A 14 -18.76 23.78 -10.95
N GLU A 15 -18.64 25.09 -11.16
CA GLU A 15 -18.13 25.65 -12.40
C GLU A 15 -16.63 25.42 -12.62
N ARG A 16 -15.84 25.30 -11.55
CA ARG A 16 -14.42 24.90 -11.67
C ARG A 16 -14.25 23.42 -11.90
N ALA A 17 -15.10 22.58 -11.34
CA ALA A 17 -15.07 21.14 -11.54
C ALA A 17 -15.38 20.77 -12.99
N SER A 18 -16.24 21.52 -13.69
CA SER A 18 -16.56 21.30 -15.10
C SER A 18 -15.43 21.70 -16.07
N ARG A 19 -14.45 22.47 -15.63
CA ARG A 19 -13.27 22.85 -16.46
C ARG A 19 -12.03 22.01 -16.21
N ILE A 20 -11.99 21.23 -15.17
CA ILE A 20 -10.99 20.19 -15.01
C ILE A 20 -11.52 18.99 -15.77
N THR A 21 -11.17 18.91 -17.05
CA THR A 21 -11.24 17.65 -17.78
C THR A 21 -10.34 16.72 -16.98
N LEU A 22 -10.94 15.93 -16.10
CA LEU A 22 -10.27 14.81 -15.46
C LEU A 22 -9.90 13.90 -16.62
N GLN A 23 -8.71 14.14 -17.20
CA GLN A 23 -8.03 13.09 -17.92
C GLN A 23 -8.10 11.91 -16.98
N SER A 24 -8.73 10.83 -17.41
CA SER A 24 -8.86 9.59 -16.67
C SER A 24 -7.45 9.09 -16.38
N SER A 25 -6.82 9.66 -15.35
CA SER A 25 -5.53 9.20 -14.90
C SER A 25 -5.80 7.82 -14.32
N THR A 26 -5.23 6.82 -14.94
CA THR A 26 -5.22 5.46 -14.40
C THR A 26 -4.85 5.54 -12.92
N PRO A 27 -5.64 4.93 -12.01
CA PRO A 27 -5.38 5.02 -10.59
C PRO A 27 -3.98 4.50 -10.30
N LYS A 28 -3.15 5.27 -9.61
CA LYS A 28 -1.85 4.79 -9.13
C LYS A 28 -2.05 4.05 -7.82
N TYR A 29 -1.67 2.79 -7.80
CA TYR A 29 -1.78 1.96 -6.61
C TYR A 29 -0.56 2.07 -5.70
N SER A 30 -0.82 2.00 -4.41
CA SER A 30 0.21 1.97 -3.37
C SER A 30 -0.20 1.06 -2.22
N MET A 31 0.79 0.56 -1.50
CA MET A 31 0.60 -0.16 -0.26
C MET A 31 1.15 0.66 0.90
N LYS A 32 0.35 0.80 1.95
CA LYS A 32 0.74 1.44 3.20
C LYS A 32 0.89 0.40 4.29
N VAL A 33 1.93 0.55 5.09
CA VAL A 33 2.19 -0.27 6.28
C VAL A 33 1.99 0.57 7.54
N ASN A 34 1.13 0.12 8.44
CA ASN A 34 1.04 0.66 9.79
C ASN A 34 1.84 -0.24 10.73
N VAL A 35 3.05 0.21 11.06
CA VAL A 35 4.00 -0.55 11.86
C VAL A 35 3.51 -0.77 13.31
N ASP A 36 2.74 0.18 13.84
CA ASP A 36 2.22 0.08 15.21
C ASP A 36 1.15 -1.01 15.38
N ARG A 37 0.49 -1.39 14.27
CA ARG A 37 -0.51 -2.46 14.25
C ARG A 37 0.10 -3.83 13.93
N CYS A 38 1.31 -3.88 13.41
CA CYS A 38 1.94 -5.14 13.02
C CYS A 38 2.43 -5.92 14.24
N ILE A 39 1.90 -7.12 14.43
CA ILE A 39 2.28 -8.04 15.54
C ILE A 39 3.28 -9.11 15.11
N GLY A 40 3.77 -9.09 13.88
CA GLY A 40 4.73 -10.08 13.39
C GLY A 40 4.17 -11.49 13.16
N CYS A 41 2.88 -11.64 12.92
CA CYS A 41 2.21 -12.96 12.77
C CYS A 41 2.59 -13.71 11.49
N MET A 42 3.30 -13.09 10.55
CA MET A 42 3.76 -13.66 9.26
C MET A 42 2.64 -14.10 8.30
N SER A 43 1.36 -13.87 8.60
CA SER A 43 0.22 -14.28 7.74
C SER A 43 0.34 -13.70 6.33
N CYS A 44 0.86 -12.48 6.19
CA CYS A 44 1.11 -11.85 4.89
C CYS A 44 2.18 -12.56 4.05
N GLU A 45 3.20 -13.14 4.68
CA GLU A 45 4.21 -13.96 3.98
C GLU A 45 3.61 -15.27 3.49
N VAL A 46 2.86 -15.94 4.36
CA VAL A 46 2.23 -17.24 4.05
C VAL A 46 1.21 -17.07 2.94
N SER A 47 0.34 -16.06 3.04
CA SER A 47 -0.66 -15.77 2.01
C SER A 47 -0.03 -15.46 0.66
N CYS A 48 1.03 -14.65 0.64
CA CYS A 48 1.76 -14.32 -0.58
C CYS A 48 2.40 -15.56 -1.21
N LYS A 49 3.00 -16.44 -0.40
CA LYS A 49 3.57 -17.70 -0.88
C LYS A 49 2.52 -18.63 -1.47
N LYS A 50 1.38 -18.77 -0.78
CA LYS A 50 0.27 -19.62 -1.24
C LYS A 50 -0.33 -19.09 -2.54
N GLU A 51 -0.61 -17.79 -2.61
CA GLU A 51 -1.21 -17.13 -3.77
C GLU A 51 -0.38 -17.29 -5.05
N HIS A 52 0.94 -17.22 -4.90
CA HIS A 52 1.87 -17.27 -6.04
C HIS A 52 2.60 -18.61 -6.20
N ASN A 53 2.19 -19.65 -5.49
CA ASN A 53 2.79 -20.99 -5.50
C ASN A 53 4.33 -20.94 -5.38
N LEU A 54 4.84 -20.09 -4.46
CA LEU A 54 6.28 -19.92 -4.28
C LEU A 54 6.87 -21.11 -3.50
N PRO A 55 7.97 -21.71 -3.98
CA PRO A 55 8.65 -22.77 -3.28
C PRO A 55 9.36 -22.29 -2.01
N VAL A 56 10.01 -23.19 -1.31
CA VAL A 56 10.95 -22.82 -0.24
C VAL A 56 12.06 -21.96 -0.84
N GLY A 57 12.42 -20.87 -0.17
CA GLY A 57 13.43 -19.89 -0.62
C GLY A 57 12.80 -18.53 -0.91
N PRO A 58 12.38 -18.21 -2.13
CA PRO A 58 11.98 -16.85 -2.50
C PRO A 58 10.76 -16.35 -1.73
N ARG A 59 10.80 -15.06 -1.33
CA ARG A 59 9.74 -14.40 -0.59
C ARG A 59 9.45 -13.04 -1.23
N ARG A 60 8.27 -12.85 -1.81
CA ARG A 60 7.83 -11.56 -2.37
C ARG A 60 7.41 -10.56 -1.29
N MET A 61 6.95 -11.06 -0.15
CA MET A 61 6.65 -10.35 1.08
C MET A 61 7.50 -10.94 2.20
N ARG A 62 8.11 -10.08 3.03
CA ARG A 62 8.88 -10.51 4.20
C ARG A 62 8.61 -9.59 5.37
N VAL A 63 8.37 -10.14 6.54
CA VAL A 63 8.28 -9.38 7.79
C VAL A 63 9.66 -9.39 8.44
N ILE A 64 10.23 -8.22 8.61
CA ILE A 64 11.51 -8.02 9.28
C ILE A 64 11.26 -7.67 10.73
N GLN A 65 11.82 -8.45 11.64
CA GLN A 65 11.88 -8.12 13.04
C GLN A 65 13.05 -7.15 13.27
N VAL A 66 12.75 -6.03 13.88
CA VAL A 66 13.72 -4.98 14.18
C VAL A 66 13.74 -4.77 15.70
N GLY A 67 14.87 -5.01 16.33
CA GLY A 67 15.01 -5.04 17.79
C GLY A 67 15.22 -6.45 18.35
N PRO A 68 15.21 -6.62 19.68
CA PRO A 68 14.74 -5.66 20.69
C PRO A 68 15.67 -4.46 20.90
N TYR A 69 15.05 -3.28 21.12
CA TYR A 69 15.76 -2.06 21.52
C TYR A 69 15.38 -1.64 22.93
N PHE A 70 16.33 -1.08 23.65
CA PHE A 70 16.02 -0.34 24.87
C PHE A 70 15.42 1.01 24.48
N VAL A 71 14.17 1.25 24.87
CA VAL A 71 13.55 2.57 24.84
C VAL A 71 13.65 3.22 26.21
N LYS A 72 13.29 4.49 26.33
CA LYS A 72 13.35 5.24 27.60
C LYS A 72 12.76 4.44 28.77
N LYS A 73 13.42 4.48 29.94
CA LYS A 73 13.03 3.78 31.20
C LYS A 73 13.21 2.25 31.19
N GLY A 74 14.16 1.71 30.42
CA GLY A 74 14.50 0.28 30.49
C GLY A 74 13.47 -0.66 29.84
N GLN A 75 12.49 -0.15 29.11
CA GLN A 75 11.55 -0.98 28.36
C GLN A 75 12.18 -1.50 27.08
N LEU A 76 12.02 -2.77 26.78
CA LEU A 76 12.38 -3.39 25.51
C LEU A 76 11.23 -3.22 24.52
N LYS A 77 11.55 -2.78 23.29
CA LYS A 77 10.59 -2.70 22.19
C LYS A 77 11.12 -3.48 20.99
N THR A 78 10.26 -4.31 20.43
CA THR A 78 10.46 -4.98 19.14
C THR A 78 9.43 -4.43 18.15
N VAL A 79 9.87 -4.16 16.93
CA VAL A 79 9.02 -3.68 15.84
C VAL A 79 9.07 -4.69 14.71
N TYR A 80 7.91 -4.95 14.11
CA TYR A 80 7.80 -5.81 12.94
C TYR A 80 7.45 -4.96 11.72
N LEU A 81 8.28 -5.06 10.68
CA LEU A 81 8.14 -4.28 9.46
C LEU A 81 7.86 -5.20 8.26
N PRO A 82 6.62 -5.28 7.77
CA PRO A 82 6.33 -5.95 6.52
C PRO A 82 6.99 -5.22 5.35
N MET A 83 7.85 -5.92 4.63
CA MET A 83 8.59 -5.40 3.48
C MET A 83 8.13 -6.09 2.21
N ASN A 84 7.51 -5.33 1.34
CA ASN A 84 7.15 -5.72 -0.03
C ASN A 84 7.89 -4.84 -1.04
N CYS A 85 7.61 -5.00 -2.34
CA CYS A 85 8.11 -4.07 -3.36
C CYS A 85 7.44 -2.69 -3.21
N PHE A 86 8.24 -1.62 -3.36
CA PHE A 86 7.73 -0.24 -3.31
C PHE A 86 7.14 0.25 -4.63
N HIS A 87 7.24 -0.53 -5.71
CA HIS A 87 6.76 -0.16 -7.04
C HIS A 87 7.18 1.26 -7.46
N CYS A 88 8.47 1.53 -7.32
CA CYS A 88 9.11 2.84 -7.53
C CYS A 88 8.65 3.52 -8.81
N ASP A 89 8.51 4.86 -8.78
CA ASP A 89 8.21 5.64 -10.00
C ASP A 89 9.37 5.54 -10.99
N ASP A 90 10.59 5.69 -10.52
CA ASP A 90 11.81 5.40 -11.25
C ASP A 90 12.38 4.03 -10.83
N ALA A 91 11.91 2.98 -11.48
CA ALA A 91 12.20 1.61 -11.10
C ALA A 91 13.56 1.15 -11.66
N ALA A 92 14.62 1.19 -10.84
CA ALA A 92 15.95 0.75 -11.21
C ALA A 92 15.98 -0.71 -11.72
N CYS A 93 15.13 -1.59 -11.19
CA CYS A 93 15.02 -2.97 -11.63
C CYS A 93 14.45 -3.10 -13.06
N VAL A 94 13.61 -2.15 -13.51
CA VAL A 94 13.11 -2.10 -14.89
C VAL A 94 14.23 -1.66 -15.83
N LYS A 95 14.95 -0.60 -15.47
CA LYS A 95 16.07 -0.07 -16.26
C LYS A 95 17.20 -1.08 -16.43
N ALA A 96 17.46 -1.88 -15.41
CA ALA A 96 18.54 -2.88 -15.42
C ALA A 96 18.19 -4.18 -16.15
N CYS A 97 16.96 -4.38 -16.60
CA CYS A 97 16.54 -5.63 -17.21
C CYS A 97 16.88 -5.67 -18.71
N PRO A 98 17.84 -6.51 -19.15
CA PRO A 98 18.27 -6.52 -20.55
C PRO A 98 17.24 -7.09 -21.51
N THR A 99 16.32 -7.93 -21.02
CA THR A 99 15.28 -8.56 -21.85
C THR A 99 13.92 -7.86 -21.78
N GLY A 100 13.80 -6.76 -21.00
CA GLY A 100 12.52 -6.09 -20.78
C GLY A 100 11.50 -6.94 -19.99
N SER A 101 11.93 -8.00 -19.34
CA SER A 101 11.08 -8.86 -18.49
C SER A 101 10.49 -8.08 -17.30
N MET A 102 11.27 -7.15 -16.72
CA MET A 102 10.75 -6.21 -15.72
C MET A 102 10.03 -5.06 -16.40
N GLN A 103 8.75 -4.88 -16.09
CA GLN A 103 7.89 -3.90 -16.72
C GLN A 103 7.14 -3.08 -15.68
N LYS A 104 6.70 -1.88 -16.06
CA LYS A 104 5.86 -1.01 -15.25
C LYS A 104 4.56 -0.71 -16.02
N ARG A 105 3.42 -0.96 -15.36
CA ARG A 105 2.09 -0.64 -15.89
C ARG A 105 1.79 0.85 -15.70
N ALA A 106 0.79 1.35 -16.41
CA ALA A 106 0.32 2.74 -16.31
C ALA A 106 -0.21 3.09 -14.91
N ASP A 107 -0.77 2.10 -14.20
CA ASP A 107 -1.22 2.21 -12.81
C ASP A 107 -0.07 2.18 -11.76
N GLY A 108 1.18 2.16 -12.21
CA GLY A 108 2.36 2.17 -11.37
C GLY A 108 2.84 0.80 -10.91
N ILE A 109 2.12 -0.28 -11.21
CA ILE A 109 2.52 -1.64 -10.81
C ILE A 109 3.75 -2.08 -11.61
N VAL A 110 4.82 -2.38 -10.91
CA VAL A 110 6.03 -3.00 -11.48
C VAL A 110 5.92 -4.50 -11.31
N PHE A 111 6.08 -5.24 -12.39
CA PHE A 111 5.98 -6.70 -12.39
C PHE A 111 7.09 -7.36 -13.23
N ASN A 112 7.23 -8.66 -13.10
CA ASN A 112 8.13 -9.48 -13.91
C ASN A 112 7.32 -10.40 -14.82
N ASP A 113 7.65 -10.43 -16.10
CA ASP A 113 7.16 -11.46 -17.01
C ASP A 113 8.11 -12.67 -16.96
N PRO A 114 7.65 -13.82 -16.45
CA PRO A 114 8.49 -15.01 -16.37
C PRO A 114 8.84 -15.59 -17.74
N ASN A 115 8.08 -15.29 -18.81
CA ASN A 115 8.35 -15.88 -20.13
C ASN A 115 9.57 -15.26 -20.80
N THR A 116 9.81 -13.98 -20.58
CA THR A 116 10.95 -13.22 -21.13
C THR A 116 12.15 -13.16 -20.18
N CYS A 117 11.99 -13.65 -18.93
CA CYS A 117 13.04 -13.62 -17.92
C CYS A 117 14.11 -14.69 -18.19
N ILE A 118 15.36 -14.29 -18.32
CA ILE A 118 16.52 -15.19 -18.50
C ILE A 118 17.27 -15.49 -17.20
N GLY A 119 16.81 -15.01 -16.05
CA GLY A 119 17.44 -15.27 -14.76
C GLY A 119 18.79 -14.59 -14.51
N CYS A 120 19.16 -13.57 -15.26
CA CYS A 120 20.46 -12.89 -15.17
C CYS A 120 20.72 -12.16 -13.84
N LYS A 121 19.73 -12.00 -12.99
CA LYS A 121 19.78 -11.37 -11.65
C LYS A 121 20.12 -9.87 -11.63
N SER A 122 20.31 -9.19 -12.75
CA SER A 122 20.63 -7.74 -12.81
C SER A 122 19.62 -6.88 -12.04
N CYS A 123 18.33 -7.23 -12.09
CA CYS A 123 17.28 -6.52 -11.34
C CYS A 123 17.38 -6.72 -9.81
N ILE A 124 17.99 -7.81 -9.33
CA ILE A 124 18.24 -8.03 -7.90
C ILE A 124 19.33 -7.08 -7.42
N HIS A 125 20.43 -6.98 -8.17
CA HIS A 125 21.54 -6.10 -7.83
C HIS A 125 21.17 -4.61 -7.95
N ALA A 126 20.32 -4.27 -8.90
CA ALA A 126 19.86 -2.89 -9.09
C ALA A 126 18.85 -2.41 -8.03
N CYS A 127 18.18 -3.30 -7.32
CA CYS A 127 17.13 -2.93 -6.38
C CYS A 127 17.71 -2.60 -5.00
N PRO A 128 17.63 -1.33 -4.51
CA PRO A 128 18.17 -0.98 -3.19
C PRO A 128 17.37 -1.59 -2.02
N PHE A 129 16.16 -2.10 -2.29
CA PHE A 129 15.25 -2.65 -1.29
C PHE A 129 15.23 -4.19 -1.26
N GLY A 130 15.97 -4.87 -2.13
CA GLY A 130 16.02 -6.32 -2.20
C GLY A 130 14.71 -7.01 -2.57
N SER A 131 13.79 -6.31 -3.25
CA SER A 131 12.46 -6.84 -3.58
C SER A 131 12.46 -7.99 -4.60
N PRO A 132 13.24 -7.96 -5.70
CA PRO A 132 13.33 -9.09 -6.60
C PRO A 132 14.09 -10.24 -5.93
N GLN A 133 13.56 -11.46 -6.06
CA GLN A 133 14.14 -12.68 -5.48
C GLN A 133 14.36 -13.71 -6.59
N PHE A 134 15.44 -14.47 -6.51
CA PHE A 134 15.68 -15.56 -7.44
C PHE A 134 14.92 -16.81 -7.00
N ASN A 135 14.30 -17.48 -7.94
CA ASN A 135 13.61 -18.74 -7.74
C ASN A 135 14.44 -19.85 -8.39
N ASP A 136 15.13 -20.61 -7.57
CA ASP A 136 16.03 -21.70 -8.03
C ASP A 136 15.26 -22.80 -8.77
N ALA A 137 14.01 -23.07 -8.38
CA ALA A 137 13.20 -24.10 -9.01
C ALA A 137 12.83 -23.77 -10.47
N THR A 138 12.75 -22.48 -10.82
CA THR A 138 12.41 -22.05 -12.18
C THR A 138 13.58 -21.42 -12.93
N GLY A 139 14.69 -21.14 -12.25
CA GLY A 139 15.83 -20.40 -12.81
C GLY A 139 15.51 -18.93 -13.13
N LYS A 140 14.44 -18.38 -12.60
CA LYS A 140 13.93 -17.04 -12.94
C LYS A 140 13.77 -16.16 -11.71
N VAL A 141 13.70 -14.84 -11.95
CA VAL A 141 13.42 -13.89 -10.88
C VAL A 141 11.92 -13.79 -10.63
N THR A 142 11.53 -13.65 -9.38
CA THR A 142 10.17 -13.34 -8.92
C THR A 142 10.18 -12.10 -8.03
N LYS A 143 9.10 -11.33 -8.03
CA LYS A 143 8.93 -10.16 -7.14
C LYS A 143 7.46 -9.87 -6.89
N CYS A 144 7.19 -9.10 -5.85
CA CYS A 144 5.85 -8.59 -5.60
C CYS A 144 5.33 -7.80 -6.81
N ASP A 145 4.13 -8.11 -7.25
CA ASP A 145 3.39 -7.47 -8.35
C ASP A 145 2.03 -6.95 -7.87
N TYR A 146 1.88 -6.73 -6.55
CA TYR A 146 0.63 -6.41 -5.86
C TYR A 146 -0.50 -7.42 -6.12
N CYS A 147 -0.16 -8.66 -6.51
CA CYS A 147 -1.14 -9.65 -6.96
C CYS A 147 -2.00 -9.09 -8.11
N LYS A 148 -1.37 -8.59 -9.18
CA LYS A 148 -2.04 -7.92 -10.31
C LYS A 148 -3.27 -8.65 -10.83
N HIS A 149 -3.23 -9.99 -10.88
CA HIS A 149 -4.36 -10.82 -11.28
C HIS A 149 -5.59 -10.60 -10.39
N ARG A 150 -5.39 -10.47 -9.06
CA ARG A 150 -6.49 -10.17 -8.12
C ARG A 150 -7.00 -8.74 -8.27
N ILE A 151 -6.08 -7.78 -8.44
CA ILE A 151 -6.46 -6.37 -8.61
C ILE A 151 -7.27 -6.19 -9.91
N ASP A 152 -6.87 -6.84 -10.98
CA ASP A 152 -7.58 -6.80 -12.25
C ASP A 152 -9.00 -7.41 -12.16
N GLU A 153 -9.25 -8.27 -11.15
CA GLU A 153 -10.58 -8.80 -10.78
C GLU A 153 -11.29 -7.97 -9.70
N GLY A 154 -10.74 -6.83 -9.29
CA GLY A 154 -11.31 -5.98 -8.23
C GLY A 154 -11.09 -6.49 -6.81
N LEU A 155 -10.16 -7.43 -6.61
CA LEU A 155 -9.84 -8.01 -5.31
C LEU A 155 -8.58 -7.37 -4.71
N LEU A 156 -8.50 -7.34 -3.38
CA LEU A 156 -7.30 -6.89 -2.67
C LEU A 156 -6.15 -7.91 -2.81
N PRO A 157 -4.87 -7.44 -2.74
CA PRO A 157 -3.73 -8.34 -2.65
C PRO A 157 -3.87 -9.34 -1.50
N ALA A 158 -3.45 -10.59 -1.71
CA ALA A 158 -3.62 -11.67 -0.73
C ALA A 158 -3.02 -11.34 0.65
N CYS A 159 -1.89 -10.65 0.70
CA CYS A 159 -1.25 -10.23 1.95
C CYS A 159 -2.07 -9.20 2.73
N VAL A 160 -2.83 -8.35 2.04
CA VAL A 160 -3.72 -7.37 2.67
C VAL A 160 -4.97 -8.07 3.19
N THR A 161 -5.58 -8.94 2.37
CA THR A 161 -6.79 -9.70 2.73
C THR A 161 -6.61 -10.54 3.99
N LEU A 162 -5.42 -11.13 4.20
CA LEU A 162 -5.13 -11.98 5.36
C LEU A 162 -4.38 -11.28 6.49
N CYS A 163 -4.31 -9.94 6.48
CA CYS A 163 -3.72 -9.19 7.58
C CYS A 163 -4.69 -9.09 8.76
N SER A 164 -4.50 -9.91 9.78
CA SER A 164 -5.40 -10.02 10.94
C SER A 164 -5.49 -8.74 11.80
N THR A 165 -4.51 -7.85 11.68
CA THR A 165 -4.44 -6.60 12.46
C THR A 165 -4.67 -5.36 11.61
N ASP A 166 -5.03 -5.52 10.33
CA ASP A 166 -5.14 -4.41 9.35
C ASP A 166 -3.91 -3.50 9.35
N ALA A 167 -2.73 -4.09 9.49
CA ALA A 167 -1.48 -3.36 9.41
C ALA A 167 -1.10 -3.01 7.97
N LEU A 168 -1.63 -3.75 6.98
CA LEU A 168 -1.40 -3.55 5.56
C LEU A 168 -2.64 -2.95 4.89
N TRP A 169 -2.44 -1.88 4.15
CA TRP A 169 -3.49 -1.18 3.42
C TRP A 169 -3.08 -1.06 1.95
N PHE A 170 -4.02 -1.24 1.05
CA PHE A 170 -3.78 -1.14 -0.38
C PHE A 170 -4.87 -0.31 -1.06
N GLY A 171 -4.50 0.51 -2.03
CA GLY A 171 -5.45 1.28 -2.82
C GLY A 171 -4.81 2.42 -3.61
N ASN A 172 -5.66 3.30 -4.13
CA ASN A 172 -5.22 4.49 -4.82
C ASN A 172 -4.42 5.40 -3.87
N ILE A 173 -3.25 5.86 -4.29
CA ILE A 173 -2.33 6.66 -3.47
C ILE A 173 -2.98 7.94 -2.94
N ASN A 174 -3.81 8.60 -3.74
CA ASN A 174 -4.51 9.82 -3.33
C ASN A 174 -5.53 9.54 -2.22
N ARG A 175 -6.24 8.40 -2.30
CA ARG A 175 -7.18 7.98 -1.26
C ARG A 175 -6.46 7.63 0.03
N ILE A 176 -5.34 6.92 -0.04
CA ILE A 176 -4.50 6.62 1.13
C ILE A 176 -4.03 7.91 1.80
N SER A 177 -3.56 8.88 1.00
CA SER A 177 -3.13 10.20 1.51
C SER A 177 -4.28 10.96 2.19
N THR A 178 -5.49 10.90 1.65
CA THR A 178 -6.68 11.55 2.24
C THR A 178 -7.02 10.94 3.59
N ILE A 179 -7.06 9.62 3.69
CA ILE A 179 -7.31 8.91 4.95
C ILE A 179 -6.27 9.28 6.01
N ASP A 180 -5.01 9.39 5.64
CA ASP A 180 -3.95 9.78 6.56
C ASP A 180 -4.12 11.22 7.06
N ARG A 181 -4.51 12.12 6.17
CA ARG A 181 -4.80 13.51 6.51
C ARG A 181 -5.95 13.61 7.52
N GLU A 182 -7.02 12.86 7.29
CA GLU A 182 -8.16 12.79 8.20
C GLU A 182 -7.79 12.21 9.57
N LYS A 183 -7.01 11.12 9.59
CA LYS A 183 -6.50 10.53 10.85
C LYS A 183 -5.61 11.49 11.61
N THR A 184 -4.75 12.22 10.92
CA THR A 184 -3.87 13.22 11.52
C THR A 184 -4.68 14.41 12.06
N ALA A 185 -5.66 14.89 11.31
CA ALA A 185 -6.54 15.97 11.75
C ALA A 185 -7.29 15.59 13.04
N ARG A 186 -7.84 14.37 13.12
CA ARG A 186 -8.48 13.86 14.35
C ARG A 186 -7.52 13.86 15.54
N LYS A 187 -6.30 13.31 15.38
CA LYS A 187 -5.29 13.30 16.44
C LYS A 187 -4.90 14.70 16.90
N LEU A 188 -4.73 15.64 15.97
CA LEU A 188 -4.44 17.02 16.29
C LEU A 188 -5.59 17.67 17.05
N THR A 189 -6.83 17.43 16.64
CA THR A 189 -8.01 17.96 17.30
C THR A 189 -8.17 17.39 18.72
N GLU A 190 -7.97 16.08 18.89
CA GLU A 190 -7.97 15.44 20.21
C GLU A 190 -6.91 16.05 21.13
N HIS A 191 -5.70 16.28 20.59
CA HIS A 191 -4.60 16.88 21.37
C HIS A 191 -4.83 18.34 21.73
N LEU A 192 -5.40 19.13 20.82
CA LEU A 192 -5.60 20.57 21.02
C LEU A 192 -6.81 20.89 21.90
N PHE A 193 -7.87 20.11 21.81
CA PHE A 193 -9.14 20.42 22.46
C PHE A 193 -9.50 19.49 23.62
N GLY A 194 -8.71 18.47 23.89
CA GLY A 194 -8.83 17.57 25.04
C GLY A 194 -10.12 16.74 25.14
N PHE A 195 -11.12 17.04 24.33
CA PHE A 195 -12.44 16.40 24.35
C PHE A 195 -13.08 16.41 22.97
N ILE A 196 -12.93 15.38 22.19
CA ILE A 196 -13.99 15.01 21.25
C ILE A 196 -14.29 13.55 21.52
N THR A 197 -15.16 13.32 22.51
CA THR A 197 -15.93 12.09 22.48
C THR A 197 -16.77 12.14 21.21
N PRO A 198 -16.69 11.14 20.33
CA PRO A 198 -17.55 11.09 19.15
C PRO A 198 -18.99 11.23 19.64
N HIS A 199 -19.72 12.24 19.14
CA HIS A 199 -21.14 12.36 19.46
C HIS A 199 -21.82 11.08 18.98
N PRO A 200 -22.56 10.36 19.80
CA PRO A 200 -23.10 9.03 19.46
C PRO A 200 -24.09 9.07 18.26
N THR A 201 -24.50 10.24 17.82
CA THR A 201 -25.37 10.43 16.64
C THR A 201 -24.63 10.83 15.35
N MET A 202 -23.35 11.18 15.41
CA MET A 202 -22.55 11.16 14.19
C MET A 202 -22.22 9.70 13.95
N GLY A 203 -23.06 9.06 13.13
CA GLY A 203 -22.82 7.69 12.73
C GLY A 203 -21.36 7.52 12.44
N THR A 204 -20.72 6.72 13.22
CA THR A 204 -19.53 6.01 12.78
C THR A 204 -20.01 5.22 11.58
N SER A 205 -20.13 5.89 10.43
CA SER A 205 -19.97 5.18 9.17
C SER A 205 -18.65 4.49 9.37
N ASN A 206 -18.76 3.19 9.68
CA ASN A 206 -17.63 2.35 9.98
C ASN A 206 -16.59 2.65 8.93
N VAL A 207 -15.53 3.38 9.30
CA VAL A 207 -14.39 3.60 8.42
C VAL A 207 -13.85 2.24 7.98
N GLN A 208 -14.14 1.21 8.75
CA GLN A 208 -13.88 -0.19 8.41
C GLN A 208 -14.72 -0.69 7.23
N ASP A 209 -16.01 -0.35 7.13
CA ASP A 209 -16.87 -0.83 6.04
C ASP A 209 -16.60 -0.11 4.71
N THR A 210 -16.18 1.15 4.76
CA THR A 210 -15.71 1.86 3.56
C THR A 210 -14.27 1.52 3.19
N GLU A 211 -13.47 0.99 4.13
CA GLU A 211 -12.08 0.58 3.89
C GLU A 211 -12.00 -0.76 3.12
N ASN A 212 -12.97 -1.64 3.29
CA ASN A 212 -13.00 -2.96 2.61
C ASN A 212 -13.77 -2.96 1.30
N THR A 213 -14.53 -1.92 0.99
CA THR A 213 -15.24 -1.82 -0.28
C THR A 213 -14.45 -0.96 -1.26
N ILE A 214 -13.22 -1.35 -1.55
CA ILE A 214 -12.55 -0.82 -2.74
C ILE A 214 -13.11 -1.63 -3.91
N LYS A 215 -14.28 -1.20 -4.40
CA LYS A 215 -14.64 -1.50 -5.77
C LYS A 215 -13.63 -0.74 -6.62
N VAL A 216 -12.77 -1.48 -7.28
CA VAL A 216 -11.92 -0.96 -8.35
C VAL A 216 -12.90 -0.59 -9.47
N GLY A 217 -13.25 0.69 -9.55
CA GLY A 217 -13.99 1.27 -10.67
C GLY A 217 -13.02 2.01 -11.57
#